data_3e1971fecafb9cae38b86bfe03fb3794
#
_entry.id   3e1971fecafb9cae38b86bfe03fb3794
#
_cell.length_a   1.000
_cell.length_b   1.000
_cell.length_c   1.000
_cell.angle_alpha   90.00
_cell.angle_beta   90.00
_cell.angle_gamma   90.00
#
_symmetry.space_group_name_H-M   'P 1'
#
loop_
_entity.id
_entity.type
_entity.pdbx_description
1 polymer ?
#
loop_
_entity_poly.entity_id
_entity_poly.type
_entity_poly.pdbx_seq_one_letter_code
_entity_poly.pdbx_strand_id
1 'polypeptide(L)'
;MCIYQVRKDDWENGGERGTELTLDTAKAILDTTAFEKPRTTEALPDFLEQFAGTAKRKKKLSQSAAETGSPHTLVITGAGLRAADLTRALRKFETKDSKVAKLFAKHIKLKEAIEAAKKTKMGIGVGTPQRVMDLLEDGALKVKGLERIVVDASHIDQKKRGVLDMKEIQVPLVQLLGREELRKRYGKGEGKVELLFF
;
A
#
# COMPACT_ATOMS: atom_id res chain seq x y z
N MET A 1 -6.15 -13.45 17.97
CA MET A 1 -5.05 -12.54 18.33
C MET A 1 -3.76 -13.18 17.80
N CYS A 2 -3.48 -13.02 16.52
CA CYS A 2 -2.25 -13.47 15.89
C CYS A 2 -1.40 -12.25 15.58
N ILE A 3 -0.58 -11.87 16.55
CA ILE A 3 0.53 -10.94 16.32
C ILE A 3 1.61 -11.80 15.63
N TYR A 4 1.81 -11.58 14.33
CA TYR A 4 2.95 -12.16 13.62
C TYR A 4 4.23 -11.56 14.21
N GLN A 5 4.82 -12.28 15.11
CA GLN A 5 6.15 -12.03 15.63
C GLN A 5 7.13 -12.50 14.55
N VAL A 6 7.62 -11.57 13.75
CA VAL A 6 8.74 -11.83 12.83
C VAL A 6 9.91 -12.23 13.70
N ARG A 7 10.37 -13.48 13.59
CA ARG A 7 11.48 -13.97 14.38
C ARG A 7 12.75 -13.24 14.00
N LYS A 8 13.47 -12.79 15.01
CA LYS A 8 14.75 -12.08 14.89
C LYS A 8 15.81 -12.91 14.15
N ASP A 9 15.69 -14.21 14.18
CA ASP A 9 16.67 -15.19 13.71
C ASP A 9 16.72 -15.35 12.17
N ASP A 10 15.70 -14.85 11.45
CA ASP A 10 15.65 -14.93 9.99
C ASP A 10 16.49 -13.82 9.28
N TRP A 11 17.12 -12.93 10.05
CA TRP A 11 17.75 -11.71 9.55
C TRP A 11 19.28 -11.68 9.64
N GLU A 12 19.93 -12.68 10.28
CA GLU A 12 21.37 -12.62 10.59
C GLU A 12 22.31 -12.96 9.43
N ASN A 13 21.84 -13.40 8.25
CA ASN A 13 22.69 -13.85 7.15
C ASN A 13 22.58 -13.08 5.83
N GLY A 14 22.22 -11.82 5.85
CA GLY A 14 22.15 -10.99 4.63
C GLY A 14 22.52 -9.54 4.94
N GLY A 15 23.81 -9.29 5.07
CA GLY A 15 24.30 -7.93 5.32
C GLY A 15 24.05 -7.01 4.15
N GLU A 16 23.06 -6.11 4.27
CA GLU A 16 23.07 -4.79 3.63
C GLU A 16 22.13 -3.86 4.38
N ARG A 17 22.63 -2.66 4.64
CA ARG A 17 22.01 -1.60 5.44
C ARG A 17 20.64 -1.22 4.89
N GLY A 18 19.56 -1.37 5.68
CA GLY A 18 18.28 -0.70 5.38
C GLY A 18 16.99 -1.47 5.56
N THR A 19 16.99 -2.67 6.13
CA THR A 19 15.81 -3.54 6.21
C THR A 19 15.22 -3.73 7.61
N GLU A 20 15.47 -2.84 8.54
CA GLU A 20 14.81 -2.91 9.85
C GLU A 20 13.53 -2.07 9.86
N LEU A 21 12.40 -2.74 10.10
CA LEU A 21 11.18 -2.08 10.54
C LEU A 21 11.44 -1.55 11.96
N THR A 22 11.64 -0.24 12.06
CA THR A 22 11.99 0.41 13.32
C THR A 22 10.78 0.63 14.20
N LEU A 23 11.01 1.00 15.48
CA LEU A 23 9.97 1.46 16.42
C LEU A 23 9.08 2.58 15.82
N ASP A 24 9.61 3.40 14.91
CA ASP A 24 8.82 4.43 14.24
C ASP A 24 7.79 3.84 13.26
N THR A 25 8.12 2.73 12.59
CA THR A 25 7.16 2.01 11.74
C THR A 25 6.01 1.45 12.58
N ALA A 26 6.30 0.91 13.77
CA ALA A 26 5.27 0.41 14.68
C ALA A 26 4.28 1.50 15.11
N LYS A 27 4.75 2.74 15.31
CA LYS A 27 3.90 3.89 15.65
C LYS A 27 2.96 4.33 14.53
N ALA A 28 3.25 3.94 13.28
CA ALA A 28 2.41 4.24 12.14
C ALA A 28 1.27 3.23 11.96
N ILE A 29 1.35 2.06 12.61
CA ILE A 29 0.35 1.01 12.49
C ILE A 29 -0.92 1.45 13.19
N LEU A 30 -1.99 1.56 12.41
CA LEU A 30 -3.32 1.86 12.92
C LEU A 30 -3.97 0.54 13.38
N ASP A 31 -4.57 0.57 14.58
CA ASP A 31 -5.39 -0.54 15.04
C ASP A 31 -6.64 -0.69 14.16
N THR A 32 -6.75 -1.82 13.50
CA THR A 32 -7.87 -2.15 12.60
C THR A 32 -8.76 -3.27 13.14
N THR A 33 -8.65 -3.60 14.42
CA THR A 33 -9.45 -4.65 15.08
C THR A 33 -10.94 -4.31 15.14
N ALA A 34 -11.28 -3.02 15.13
CA ALA A 34 -12.66 -2.54 15.08
C ALA A 34 -13.39 -2.84 13.75
N PHE A 35 -12.70 -3.38 12.74
CA PHE A 35 -13.34 -3.85 11.51
C PHE A 35 -13.79 -5.30 11.68
N GLU A 36 -15.08 -5.48 11.98
CA GLU A 36 -15.67 -6.78 12.31
C GLU A 36 -16.04 -7.64 11.08
N LYS A 37 -16.16 -7.01 9.88
CA LYS A 37 -16.50 -7.74 8.66
C LYS A 37 -15.36 -8.65 8.22
N PRO A 38 -15.65 -9.82 7.59
CA PRO A 38 -14.63 -10.62 6.93
C PRO A 38 -13.84 -9.76 5.93
N ARG A 39 -12.52 -9.90 5.92
CA ARG A 39 -11.62 -9.11 5.06
C ARG A 39 -11.58 -9.69 3.64
N THR A 40 -12.73 -9.69 2.97
CA THR A 40 -12.85 -10.12 1.57
C THR A 40 -12.55 -8.97 0.62
N THR A 41 -12.35 -9.29 -0.67
CA THR A 41 -12.11 -8.26 -1.70
C THR A 41 -13.20 -7.18 -1.70
N GLU A 42 -14.45 -7.60 -1.54
CA GLU A 42 -15.64 -6.74 -1.57
C GLU A 42 -15.73 -5.84 -0.32
N ALA A 43 -15.14 -6.27 0.79
CA ALA A 43 -15.13 -5.51 2.04
C ALA A 43 -14.04 -4.42 2.10
N LEU A 44 -13.05 -4.45 1.20
CA LEU A 44 -11.97 -3.46 1.19
C LEU A 44 -12.46 -2.00 1.06
N PRO A 45 -13.45 -1.67 0.22
CA PRO A 45 -13.97 -0.31 0.17
C PRO A 45 -14.56 0.17 1.51
N ASP A 46 -15.31 -0.68 2.19
CA ASP A 46 -15.89 -0.36 3.51
C ASP A 46 -14.79 -0.19 4.56
N PHE A 47 -13.76 -1.03 4.51
CA PHE A 47 -12.59 -0.89 5.34
C PHE A 47 -11.93 0.48 5.15
N LEU A 48 -11.69 0.91 3.90
CA LEU A 48 -11.12 2.24 3.64
C LEU A 48 -12.01 3.36 4.15
N GLU A 49 -13.33 3.26 4.01
CA GLU A 49 -14.27 4.25 4.51
C GLU A 49 -14.26 4.31 6.04
N GLN A 50 -14.22 3.17 6.73
CA GLN A 50 -14.19 3.11 8.19
C GLN A 50 -12.93 3.78 8.74
N PHE A 51 -11.77 3.47 8.16
CA PHE A 51 -10.48 4.00 8.62
C PHE A 51 -10.05 5.30 7.91
N ALA A 52 -10.89 5.88 7.06
CA ALA A 52 -10.65 7.23 6.55
C ALA A 52 -10.80 8.30 7.64
N GLY A 53 -11.51 8.00 8.71
CA GLY A 53 -11.75 8.91 9.81
C GLY A 53 -12.95 9.82 9.55
N THR A 54 -12.75 11.15 9.48
CA THR A 54 -13.85 12.13 9.38
C THR A 54 -14.60 12.05 8.04
N ALA A 55 -15.84 12.57 7.99
CA ALA A 55 -16.64 12.67 6.76
C ALA A 55 -15.89 13.39 5.61
N LYS A 56 -15.09 14.40 5.94
CA LYS A 56 -14.23 15.12 4.98
C LYS A 56 -13.19 14.18 4.36
N ARG A 57 -12.54 13.35 5.17
CA ARG A 57 -11.54 12.36 4.71
C ARG A 57 -12.18 11.22 3.92
N LYS A 58 -13.41 10.81 4.25
CA LYS A 58 -14.17 9.83 3.44
C LYS A 58 -14.42 10.35 2.04
N LYS A 59 -14.86 11.61 1.89
CA LYS A 59 -15.02 12.25 0.57
C LYS A 59 -13.70 12.32 -0.20
N LYS A 60 -12.58 12.46 0.50
CA LYS A 60 -11.25 12.49 -0.11
C LYS A 60 -10.86 11.17 -0.79
N LEU A 61 -11.44 10.02 -0.41
CA LEU A 61 -11.17 8.74 -1.08
C LEU A 61 -11.48 8.81 -2.60
N SER A 62 -12.44 9.64 -3.02
CA SER A 62 -12.80 9.84 -4.42
C SER A 62 -12.14 11.07 -5.07
N GLN A 63 -11.12 11.63 -4.43
CA GLN A 63 -10.38 12.79 -4.92
C GLN A 63 -8.93 12.41 -5.23
N SER A 64 -8.27 13.18 -6.06
CA SER A 64 -6.83 13.10 -6.32
C SER A 64 -6.15 14.41 -5.99
N ALA A 65 -4.84 14.37 -5.77
CA ALA A 65 -4.02 15.57 -5.81
C ALA A 65 -4.04 16.20 -7.21
N ALA A 66 -3.75 17.50 -7.30
CA ALA A 66 -3.55 18.17 -8.60
C ALA A 66 -2.35 17.56 -9.35
N GLU A 67 -1.34 17.11 -8.60
CA GLU A 67 -0.13 16.49 -9.11
C GLU A 67 -0.38 15.05 -9.54
N THR A 68 0.01 14.71 -10.77
CA THR A 68 -0.04 13.33 -11.29
C THR A 68 0.96 12.43 -10.57
N GLY A 69 0.67 11.13 -10.52
CA GLY A 69 1.53 10.18 -9.83
C GLY A 69 1.55 10.31 -8.31
N SER A 70 0.63 11.07 -7.70
CA SER A 70 0.61 11.37 -6.26
C SER A 70 -0.66 10.86 -5.58
N PRO A 71 -0.75 9.55 -5.25
CA PRO A 71 -1.90 8.99 -4.56
C PRO A 71 -1.91 9.39 -3.07
N HIS A 72 -3.11 9.52 -2.48
CA HIS A 72 -3.27 9.62 -1.03
C HIS A 72 -3.32 8.25 -0.34
N THR A 73 -3.60 7.19 -1.08
CA THR A 73 -3.70 5.81 -0.56
C THR A 73 -2.96 4.85 -1.47
N LEU A 74 -2.08 4.02 -0.91
CA LEU A 74 -1.49 2.87 -1.58
C LEU A 74 -2.05 1.59 -0.98
N VAL A 75 -2.49 0.66 -1.82
CA VAL A 75 -2.90 -0.69 -1.43
C VAL A 75 -1.88 -1.67 -1.99
N ILE A 76 -1.21 -2.39 -1.12
CA ILE A 76 -0.09 -3.28 -1.45
C ILE A 76 -0.52 -4.73 -1.23
N THR A 77 -0.37 -5.54 -2.27
CA THR A 77 -0.69 -6.98 -2.23
C THR A 77 0.40 -7.82 -2.87
N GLY A 78 0.46 -9.09 -2.53
CA GLY A 78 1.52 -10.00 -2.98
C GLY A 78 1.41 -10.48 -4.43
N ALA A 79 0.24 -10.37 -5.07
CA ALA A 79 0.02 -10.94 -6.39
C ALA A 79 -0.68 -9.99 -7.36
N GLY A 80 -0.25 -10.00 -8.63
CA GLY A 80 -0.83 -9.14 -9.67
C GLY A 80 -2.29 -9.46 -9.98
N LEU A 81 -2.73 -10.72 -9.88
CA LEU A 81 -4.14 -11.09 -10.02
C LEU A 81 -4.98 -10.50 -8.88
N ARG A 82 -4.51 -10.65 -7.65
CA ARG A 82 -5.14 -10.07 -6.47
C ARG A 82 -5.21 -8.54 -6.57
N ALA A 83 -4.14 -7.90 -7.04
CA ALA A 83 -4.12 -6.46 -7.27
C ALA A 83 -5.19 -6.02 -8.28
N ALA A 84 -5.45 -6.82 -9.32
CA ALA A 84 -6.50 -6.54 -10.29
C ALA A 84 -7.90 -6.63 -9.65
N ASP A 85 -8.13 -7.60 -8.76
CA ASP A 85 -9.40 -7.76 -8.05
C ASP A 85 -9.64 -6.61 -7.09
N LEU A 86 -8.64 -6.26 -6.28
CA LEU A 86 -8.70 -5.11 -5.37
C LEU A 86 -8.93 -3.80 -6.14
N THR A 87 -8.26 -3.61 -7.29
CA THR A 87 -8.51 -2.44 -8.16
C THR A 87 -9.97 -2.37 -8.59
N ARG A 88 -10.57 -3.50 -8.97
CA ARG A 88 -11.99 -3.55 -9.37
C ARG A 88 -12.93 -3.19 -8.22
N ALA A 89 -12.67 -3.71 -7.03
CA ALA A 89 -13.46 -3.40 -5.83
C ALA A 89 -13.40 -1.91 -5.48
N LEU A 90 -12.25 -1.27 -5.68
CA LEU A 90 -12.05 0.14 -5.35
C LEU A 90 -12.56 1.12 -6.40
N ARG A 91 -13.05 0.65 -7.56
CA ARG A 91 -13.58 1.53 -8.62
C ARG A 91 -14.72 2.43 -8.17
N LYS A 92 -15.42 2.07 -7.08
CA LYS A 92 -16.46 2.95 -6.52
C LYS A 92 -15.93 4.33 -6.13
N PHE A 93 -14.62 4.45 -5.90
CA PHE A 93 -13.94 5.72 -5.59
C PHE A 93 -13.43 6.45 -6.84
N GLU A 94 -13.53 5.85 -8.03
CA GLU A 94 -13.12 6.54 -9.27
C GLU A 94 -14.07 7.66 -9.63
N THR A 95 -13.48 8.75 -10.09
CA THR A 95 -14.17 9.88 -10.70
C THR A 95 -13.49 10.26 -12.02
N LYS A 96 -14.00 11.27 -12.71
CA LYS A 96 -13.33 11.83 -13.92
C LYS A 96 -11.92 12.30 -13.59
N ASP A 97 -11.75 12.90 -12.41
CA ASP A 97 -10.52 13.58 -11.99
C ASP A 97 -9.65 12.74 -11.01
N SER A 98 -10.12 11.57 -10.61
CA SER A 98 -9.40 10.70 -9.67
C SER A 98 -9.52 9.25 -10.08
N LYS A 99 -8.40 8.60 -10.38
CA LYS A 99 -8.35 7.20 -10.82
C LYS A 99 -7.86 6.28 -9.71
N VAL A 100 -8.29 5.02 -9.78
CA VAL A 100 -7.67 3.91 -9.07
C VAL A 100 -6.59 3.33 -9.98
N ALA A 101 -5.33 3.69 -9.72
CA ALA A 101 -4.22 3.35 -10.58
C ALA A 101 -3.73 1.91 -10.37
N LYS A 102 -3.38 1.25 -11.47
CA LYS A 102 -2.83 -0.10 -11.50
C LYS A 102 -1.29 -0.02 -11.43
N LEU A 103 -0.74 -0.37 -10.28
CA LEU A 103 0.71 -0.32 -10.02
C LEU A 103 1.27 -1.75 -9.87
N PHE A 104 0.96 -2.64 -10.83
CA PHE A 104 1.41 -4.04 -10.84
C PHE A 104 1.77 -4.52 -12.26
N ALA A 105 2.59 -5.57 -12.32
CA ALA A 105 3.27 -5.96 -13.55
C ALA A 105 2.44 -6.79 -14.55
N LYS A 106 1.22 -7.23 -14.21
CA LYS A 106 0.43 -8.13 -15.07
C LYS A 106 0.29 -7.56 -16.50
N HIS A 107 1.09 -8.08 -17.42
CA HIS A 107 1.11 -7.68 -18.84
C HIS A 107 1.47 -6.21 -19.14
N ILE A 108 1.93 -5.44 -18.12
CA ILE A 108 2.34 -4.03 -18.27
C ILE A 108 3.84 -3.94 -18.07
N LYS A 109 4.58 -3.54 -19.09
CA LYS A 109 6.02 -3.30 -18.99
C LYS A 109 6.29 -2.12 -18.07
N LEU A 110 7.47 -2.11 -17.42
CA LEU A 110 7.82 -1.04 -16.48
C LEU A 110 7.74 0.34 -17.15
N LYS A 111 8.28 0.50 -18.35
CA LYS A 111 8.23 1.75 -19.12
C LYS A 111 6.80 2.26 -19.31
N GLU A 112 5.87 1.39 -19.69
CA GLU A 112 4.46 1.73 -19.86
C GLU A 112 3.80 2.16 -18.53
N ALA A 113 4.15 1.47 -17.43
CA ALA A 113 3.66 1.80 -16.10
C ALA A 113 4.17 3.18 -15.64
N ILE A 114 5.44 3.50 -15.90
CA ILE A 114 6.06 4.80 -15.64
C ILE A 114 5.31 5.90 -16.40
N GLU A 115 5.13 5.74 -17.71
CA GLU A 115 4.43 6.73 -18.54
C GLU A 115 2.97 6.93 -18.08
N ALA A 116 2.28 5.84 -17.76
CA ALA A 116 0.91 5.89 -17.25
C ALA A 116 0.85 6.63 -15.90
N ALA A 117 1.75 6.32 -14.96
CA ALA A 117 1.78 6.97 -13.65
C ALA A 117 2.06 8.48 -13.77
N LYS A 118 3.02 8.88 -14.61
CA LYS A 118 3.35 10.31 -14.87
C LYS A 118 2.18 11.12 -15.45
N LYS A 119 1.22 10.47 -16.09
CA LYS A 119 0.05 11.13 -16.74
C LYS A 119 -1.23 11.02 -15.92
N THR A 120 -1.27 10.16 -14.90
CA THR A 120 -2.52 9.81 -14.20
C THR A 120 -2.68 10.64 -12.93
N LYS A 121 -3.81 11.34 -12.82
CA LYS A 121 -4.32 11.85 -11.54
C LYS A 121 -4.94 10.68 -10.79
N MET A 122 -4.29 10.25 -9.73
CA MET A 122 -4.71 9.07 -8.96
C MET A 122 -4.98 9.43 -7.50
N GLY A 123 -6.12 8.99 -6.98
CA GLY A 123 -6.42 9.06 -5.55
C GLY A 123 -5.89 7.82 -4.82
N ILE A 124 -6.11 6.65 -5.43
CA ILE A 124 -5.70 5.35 -4.89
C ILE A 124 -4.79 4.65 -5.90
N GLY A 125 -3.68 4.10 -5.44
CA GLY A 125 -2.82 3.20 -6.21
C GLY A 125 -2.89 1.78 -5.63
N VAL A 126 -3.07 0.76 -6.49
CA VAL A 126 -3.07 -0.65 -6.08
C VAL A 126 -1.91 -1.35 -6.78
N GLY A 127 -1.02 -1.99 -6.01
CA GLY A 127 0.17 -2.58 -6.60
C GLY A 127 0.85 -3.68 -5.80
N THR A 128 1.91 -4.20 -6.40
CA THR A 128 2.85 -5.11 -5.73
C THR A 128 4.03 -4.31 -5.19
N PRO A 129 4.68 -4.73 -4.09
CA PRO A 129 5.77 -3.97 -3.47
C PRO A 129 6.86 -3.58 -4.47
N GLN A 130 7.38 -4.54 -5.24
CA GLN A 130 8.47 -4.29 -6.19
C GLN A 130 8.08 -3.25 -7.24
N ARG A 131 6.91 -3.38 -7.87
CA ARG A 131 6.48 -2.41 -8.90
C ARG A 131 6.29 -1.02 -8.33
N VAL A 132 5.78 -0.90 -7.10
CA VAL A 132 5.65 0.38 -6.41
C VAL A 132 7.01 1.00 -6.15
N MET A 133 8.01 0.21 -5.71
CA MET A 133 9.38 0.68 -5.55
C MET A 133 9.99 1.17 -6.86
N ASP A 134 9.88 0.38 -7.94
CA ASP A 134 10.39 0.75 -9.27
C ASP A 134 9.83 2.11 -9.73
N LEU A 135 8.54 2.36 -9.47
CA LEU A 135 7.87 3.63 -9.84
C LEU A 135 8.28 4.80 -8.93
N LEU A 136 8.59 4.54 -7.66
CA LEU A 136 9.12 5.55 -6.74
C LEU A 136 10.55 5.92 -7.11
N GLU A 137 11.38 4.95 -7.48
CA GLU A 137 12.77 5.16 -7.90
C GLU A 137 12.87 5.98 -9.19
N ASP A 138 11.98 5.74 -10.17
CA ASP A 138 11.87 6.56 -11.38
C ASP A 138 11.33 7.98 -11.09
N GLY A 139 10.66 8.19 -9.96
CA GLY A 139 9.96 9.43 -9.64
C GLY A 139 8.59 9.58 -10.31
N ALA A 140 8.11 8.52 -10.99
CA ALA A 140 6.77 8.49 -11.58
C ALA A 140 5.67 8.39 -10.53
N LEU A 141 5.96 7.77 -9.40
CA LEU A 141 5.10 7.73 -8.21
C LEU A 141 5.70 8.61 -7.13
N LYS A 142 4.86 9.36 -6.43
CA LYS A 142 5.28 10.34 -5.42
C LYS A 142 4.58 10.07 -4.10
N VAL A 143 5.32 10.18 -3.01
CA VAL A 143 4.77 9.93 -1.65
C VAL A 143 4.31 11.21 -0.95
N LYS A 144 4.56 12.41 -1.50
CA LYS A 144 4.26 13.69 -0.85
C LYS A 144 2.80 13.81 -0.39
N GLY A 145 1.86 13.36 -1.24
CA GLY A 145 0.42 13.37 -0.96
C GLY A 145 -0.08 12.14 -0.19
N LEU A 146 0.80 11.16 0.10
CA LEU A 146 0.39 9.89 0.70
C LEU A 146 -0.04 10.08 2.15
N GLU A 147 -1.19 9.52 2.50
CA GLU A 147 -1.76 9.55 3.87
C GLU A 147 -1.80 8.16 4.49
N ARG A 148 -1.90 7.12 3.66
CA ARG A 148 -1.98 5.73 4.16
C ARG A 148 -1.43 4.71 3.19
N ILE A 149 -0.90 3.64 3.77
CA ILE A 149 -0.54 2.42 3.07
C ILE A 149 -1.36 1.30 3.67
N VAL A 150 -2.07 0.55 2.84
CA VAL A 150 -2.86 -0.62 3.22
C VAL A 150 -2.15 -1.86 2.71
N VAL A 151 -1.74 -2.73 3.60
CA VAL A 151 -1.16 -4.04 3.27
C VAL A 151 -2.28 -5.07 3.27
N ASP A 152 -2.49 -5.74 2.13
CA ASP A 152 -3.47 -6.83 1.99
C ASP A 152 -2.91 -8.11 2.63
N ALA A 153 -3.07 -8.21 3.94
CA ALA A 153 -2.60 -9.34 4.75
C ALA A 153 -3.61 -10.49 4.82
N SER A 154 -4.85 -10.25 4.43
CA SER A 154 -5.92 -11.26 4.49
C SER A 154 -5.85 -12.26 3.33
N HIS A 155 -5.18 -11.92 2.24
CA HIS A 155 -5.08 -12.81 1.09
C HIS A 155 -4.11 -13.96 1.33
N ILE A 156 -4.62 -15.17 1.27
CA ILE A 156 -3.84 -16.42 1.34
C ILE A 156 -3.84 -17.07 -0.04
N ASP A 157 -2.66 -17.42 -0.55
CA ASP A 157 -2.51 -18.07 -1.85
C ASP A 157 -2.94 -19.56 -1.83
N GLN A 158 -2.92 -20.21 -2.99
CA GLN A 158 -3.26 -21.63 -3.11
C GLN A 158 -2.32 -22.55 -2.31
N LYS A 159 -1.11 -22.08 -1.99
CA LYS A 159 -0.11 -22.79 -1.16
C LYS A 159 -0.21 -22.46 0.32
N LYS A 160 -1.32 -21.84 0.74
CA LYS A 160 -1.57 -21.42 2.13
C LYS A 160 -0.58 -20.37 2.66
N ARG A 161 -0.04 -19.50 1.79
CA ARG A 161 0.90 -18.44 2.15
C ARG A 161 0.26 -17.07 2.06
N GLY A 162 0.45 -16.28 3.09
CA GLY A 162 0.09 -14.85 3.11
C GLY A 162 1.20 -13.96 2.52
N VAL A 163 0.96 -12.67 2.45
CA VAL A 163 1.92 -11.68 1.94
C VAL A 163 3.23 -11.66 2.73
N LEU A 164 3.19 -12.01 4.01
CA LEU A 164 4.35 -12.05 4.90
C LEU A 164 5.06 -13.42 4.93
N ASP A 165 4.49 -14.45 4.30
CA ASP A 165 5.08 -15.79 4.25
C ASP A 165 5.93 -16.03 2.99
N MET A 166 5.83 -15.13 2.02
CA MET A 166 6.53 -15.23 0.74
C MET A 166 7.75 -14.32 0.74
N LYS A 167 8.97 -14.89 0.81
CA LYS A 167 10.23 -14.10 0.85
C LYS A 167 10.34 -13.15 -0.35
N GLU A 168 9.90 -13.57 -1.52
CA GLU A 168 9.88 -12.76 -2.75
C GLU A 168 8.96 -11.53 -2.67
N ILE A 169 8.05 -11.48 -1.71
CA ILE A 169 7.15 -10.35 -1.46
C ILE A 169 7.53 -9.63 -0.18
N GLN A 170 7.90 -10.37 0.86
CA GLN A 170 8.25 -9.85 2.17
C GLN A 170 9.41 -8.85 2.09
N VAL A 171 10.50 -9.22 1.40
CA VAL A 171 11.69 -8.38 1.29
C VAL A 171 11.37 -7.05 0.60
N PRO A 172 10.77 -7.03 -0.61
CA PRO A 172 10.36 -5.77 -1.24
C PRO A 172 9.34 -4.97 -0.42
N LEU A 173 8.44 -5.63 0.31
CA LEU A 173 7.47 -4.95 1.17
C LEU A 173 8.18 -4.22 2.32
N VAL A 174 9.11 -4.89 3.01
CA VAL A 174 9.87 -4.29 4.11
C VAL A 174 10.75 -3.14 3.59
N GLN A 175 11.39 -3.32 2.44
CA GLN A 175 12.18 -2.25 1.80
C GLN A 175 11.30 -1.04 1.45
N LEU A 176 10.12 -1.27 0.89
CA LEU A 176 9.16 -0.20 0.60
C LEU A 176 8.76 0.55 1.87
N LEU A 177 8.33 -0.16 2.91
CA LEU A 177 7.92 0.45 4.18
C LEU A 177 9.09 1.09 4.92
N GLY A 178 10.31 0.61 4.72
CA GLY A 178 11.56 1.14 5.30
C GLY A 178 12.13 2.37 4.60
N ARG A 179 11.55 2.82 3.47
CA ARG A 179 12.05 3.99 2.74
C ARG A 179 12.09 5.24 3.62
N GLU A 180 13.17 5.99 3.56
CA GLU A 180 13.43 7.14 4.42
C GLU A 180 12.31 8.20 4.33
N GLU A 181 11.82 8.46 3.11
CA GLU A 181 10.75 9.42 2.86
C GLU A 181 9.41 9.02 3.50
N LEU A 182 9.17 7.73 3.74
CA LEU A 182 8.00 7.22 4.47
C LEU A 182 8.25 7.22 5.98
N ARG A 183 9.42 6.71 6.40
CA ARG A 183 9.79 6.62 7.83
C ARG A 183 9.75 7.98 8.53
N LYS A 184 10.21 9.04 7.87
CA LYS A 184 10.14 10.41 8.40
C LYS A 184 8.73 10.90 8.71
N ARG A 185 7.71 10.24 8.15
CA ARG A 185 6.30 10.62 8.29
C ARG A 185 5.48 9.66 9.16
N TYR A 186 6.06 8.56 9.61
CA TYR A 186 5.37 7.59 10.46
C TYR A 186 5.11 8.17 11.86
N GLY A 187 3.84 8.11 12.30
CA GLY A 187 3.42 8.55 13.63
C GLY A 187 3.64 10.03 13.94
N LYS A 188 3.94 10.88 12.96
CA LYS A 188 4.23 12.31 13.15
C LYS A 188 3.15 13.19 12.56
N GLY A 189 2.73 14.21 13.32
CA GLY A 189 1.90 15.39 13.05
C GLY A 189 1.14 15.49 11.72
N GLU A 190 1.09 16.68 11.16
CA GLU A 190 0.49 16.91 9.84
C GLU A 190 1.28 16.20 8.74
N GLY A 191 0.55 15.57 7.80
CA GLY A 191 1.16 14.82 6.71
C GLY A 191 1.68 13.45 7.12
N LYS A 192 1.30 12.92 8.29
CA LYS A 192 1.65 11.56 8.70
C LYS A 192 1.15 10.50 7.71
N VAL A 193 1.88 9.41 7.60
CA VAL A 193 1.47 8.20 6.87
C VAL A 193 1.05 7.15 7.88
N GLU A 194 -0.14 6.59 7.69
CA GLU A 194 -0.70 5.51 8.50
C GLU A 194 -0.53 4.17 7.77
N LEU A 195 -0.14 3.14 8.52
CA LEU A 195 -0.06 1.76 8.03
C LEU A 195 -1.28 0.99 8.52
N LEU A 196 -2.01 0.39 7.59
CA LEU A 196 -3.18 -0.43 7.86
C LEU A 196 -2.95 -1.84 7.32
N PHE A 197 -3.39 -2.84 8.05
CA PHE A 197 -3.39 -4.23 7.61
C PHE A 197 -4.84 -4.67 7.39
N PHE A 198 -5.14 -5.05 6.15
CA PHE A 198 -6.47 -5.50 5.72
C PHE A 198 -6.51 -7.02 5.62
#